data_0ffea754bf77268b35746d1deaa12698
#
_entry.id   0ffea754bf77268b35746d1deaa12698
#
_cell.length_a   1.000
_cell.length_b   1.000
_cell.length_c   1.000
_cell.angle_alpha   90.00
_cell.angle_beta   90.00
_cell.angle_gamma   90.00
#
_symmetry.space_group_name_H-M   'P 1'
#
loop_
_entity.id
_entity.type
_entity.pdbx_description
1 polymer ?
#
loop_
_entity_poly.entity_id
_entity_poly.type
_entity_poly.pdbx_seq_one_letter_code
_entity_poly.pdbx_strand_id
1 'polypeptide(L)'
;MNPNFRFERFFLGPVRGHGTFFDRFGRERRHFTVDTLGRWDGAVFVLEEEFLFDDGKRRRREWRIVPLADGRYEATAADVVGTAQGRIEGAIARWRYRLELPVGTRVWTLDFRDWLMLKTPRLVLNVAEARKWGIRVGQMVALFERTTDQP
;
A
#
# COMPACT_ATOMS: atom_id res chain seq x y z
N MET A 1 -10.81 -13.57 19.68
CA MET A 1 -9.69 -14.10 18.89
C MET A 1 -9.39 -13.15 17.75
N ASN A 2 -8.22 -12.57 17.75
CA ASN A 2 -7.83 -11.67 16.67
C ASN A 2 -7.47 -12.48 15.43
N PRO A 3 -8.17 -12.28 14.30
CA PRO A 3 -7.81 -12.97 13.08
C PRO A 3 -6.42 -12.52 12.63
N ASN A 4 -5.61 -13.45 12.17
CA ASN A 4 -4.34 -13.12 11.56
C ASN A 4 -4.58 -12.41 10.23
N PHE A 5 -3.88 -11.34 10.01
CA PHE A 5 -3.89 -10.65 8.73
C PHE A 5 -3.19 -11.54 7.70
N ARG A 6 -3.84 -11.71 6.56
CA ARG A 6 -3.21 -12.26 5.36
C ARG A 6 -3.47 -11.30 4.23
N PHE A 7 -2.41 -10.73 3.72
CA PHE A 7 -2.46 -9.70 2.69
C PHE A 7 -3.19 -10.19 1.43
N GLU A 8 -2.80 -11.35 0.94
CA GLU A 8 -3.39 -11.98 -0.24
C GLU A 8 -4.84 -12.45 -0.05
N ARG A 9 -5.29 -12.52 1.18
CA ARG A 9 -6.68 -12.85 1.49
C ARG A 9 -7.55 -11.61 1.51
N PHE A 10 -7.10 -10.56 2.22
CA PHE A 10 -7.84 -9.32 2.30
C PHE A 10 -7.97 -8.64 0.93
N PHE A 11 -6.89 -8.60 0.17
CA PHE A 11 -6.84 -7.91 -1.12
C PHE A 11 -7.22 -8.78 -2.31
N LEU A 12 -7.71 -10.00 -2.10
CA LEU A 12 -8.22 -10.82 -3.19
C LEU A 12 -9.54 -10.23 -3.71
N GLY A 13 -9.63 -10.03 -5.03
CA GLY A 13 -10.78 -9.39 -5.66
C GLY A 13 -10.78 -7.86 -5.48
N PRO A 14 -11.94 -7.22 -5.67
CA PRO A 14 -12.01 -5.76 -5.60
C PRO A 14 -12.05 -5.25 -4.15
N VAL A 15 -11.22 -4.25 -3.87
CA VAL A 15 -11.20 -3.52 -2.60
C VAL A 15 -11.05 -2.04 -2.90
N ARG A 16 -11.79 -1.19 -2.19
CA ARG A 16 -11.70 0.25 -2.36
C ARG A 16 -11.07 0.91 -1.14
N GLY A 17 -10.16 1.84 -1.39
CA GLY A 17 -9.55 2.65 -0.37
C GLY A 17 -9.86 4.13 -0.54
N HIS A 18 -9.82 4.84 0.58
CA HIS A 18 -9.90 6.30 0.65
C HIS A 18 -8.75 6.77 1.50
N GLY A 19 -7.99 7.73 1.00
CA GLY A 19 -6.82 8.19 1.73
C GLY A 19 -6.51 9.65 1.54
N THR A 20 -5.58 10.12 2.34
CA THR A 20 -5.11 11.49 2.29
C THR A 20 -3.61 11.52 2.52
N PHE A 21 -2.94 12.47 1.85
CA PHE A 21 -1.52 12.75 2.03
C PHE A 21 -1.33 14.01 2.85
N PHE A 22 -0.42 13.93 3.81
CA PHE A 22 0.01 15.07 4.62
C PHE A 22 1.45 15.39 4.30
N ASP A 23 1.79 16.68 4.30
CA ASP A 23 3.17 17.11 4.20
C ASP A 23 3.91 16.95 5.54
N ARG A 24 5.18 17.32 5.57
CA ARG A 24 6.02 17.21 6.78
C ARG A 24 5.53 18.07 7.95
N PHE A 25 4.68 19.07 7.69
CA PHE A 25 4.11 19.96 8.71
C PHE A 25 2.72 19.50 9.16
N GLY A 26 2.24 18.34 8.70
CA GLY A 26 0.94 17.82 9.05
C GLY A 26 -0.23 18.46 8.31
N ARG A 27 0.04 19.17 7.21
CA ARG A 27 -1.00 19.79 6.38
C ARG A 27 -1.47 18.80 5.33
N GLU A 28 -2.79 18.68 5.20
CA GLU A 28 -3.39 17.86 4.15
C GLU A 28 -3.11 18.49 2.78
N ARG A 29 -2.55 17.70 1.85
CA ARG A 29 -2.16 18.16 0.52
C ARG A 29 -3.02 17.60 -0.59
N ARG A 30 -3.35 16.32 -0.51
CA ARG A 30 -4.13 15.62 -1.52
C ARG A 30 -4.96 14.55 -0.84
N HIS A 31 -6.15 14.31 -1.37
CA HIS A 31 -6.87 13.10 -1.03
C HIS A 31 -7.18 12.32 -2.30
N PHE A 32 -7.46 11.04 -2.14
CA PHE A 32 -7.60 10.11 -3.25
C PHE A 32 -8.55 8.99 -2.88
N THR A 33 -9.10 8.38 -3.92
CA THR A 33 -9.64 7.02 -3.84
C THR A 33 -8.70 6.09 -4.57
N VAL A 34 -8.66 4.85 -4.15
CA VAL A 34 -7.91 3.80 -4.84
C VAL A 34 -8.79 2.57 -4.99
N ASP A 35 -8.92 2.11 -6.22
CA ASP A 35 -9.55 0.84 -6.50
C ASP A 35 -8.47 -0.20 -6.69
N THR A 36 -8.53 -1.27 -5.91
CA THR A 36 -7.57 -2.36 -6.02
C THR A 36 -8.25 -3.62 -6.52
N LEU A 37 -7.49 -4.41 -7.26
CA LEU A 37 -7.92 -5.72 -7.72
C LEU A 37 -6.77 -6.70 -7.53
N GLY A 38 -6.95 -7.62 -6.58
CA GLY A 38 -5.97 -8.66 -6.30
C GLY A 38 -6.35 -9.99 -6.94
N ARG A 39 -5.36 -10.66 -7.53
CA ARG A 39 -5.52 -11.96 -8.17
C ARG A 39 -4.24 -12.76 -8.10
N TRP A 40 -4.38 -14.07 -8.17
CA TRP A 40 -3.22 -14.96 -8.27
C TRP A 40 -2.82 -15.15 -9.73
N ASP A 41 -1.52 -15.09 -9.96
CA ASP A 41 -0.87 -15.47 -11.21
C ASP A 41 0.18 -16.53 -10.87
N GLY A 42 -0.22 -17.79 -10.88
CA GLY A 42 0.61 -18.87 -10.36
C GLY A 42 0.88 -18.68 -8.88
N ALA A 43 2.15 -18.61 -8.49
CA ALA A 43 2.59 -18.40 -7.11
C ALA A 43 2.74 -16.92 -6.74
N VAL A 44 2.42 -16.01 -7.65
CA VAL A 44 2.54 -14.57 -7.45
C VAL A 44 1.17 -13.95 -7.27
N PHE A 45 1.02 -13.17 -6.21
CA PHE A 45 -0.19 -12.39 -5.98
C PHE A 45 -0.02 -11.03 -6.64
N VAL A 46 -0.87 -10.73 -7.63
CA VAL A 46 -0.83 -9.48 -8.37
C VAL A 46 -1.88 -8.54 -7.80
N LEU A 47 -1.46 -7.37 -7.35
CA LEU A 47 -2.35 -6.33 -6.84
C LEU A 47 -2.28 -5.12 -7.75
N GLU A 48 -3.35 -4.90 -8.49
CA GLU A 48 -3.49 -3.70 -9.32
C GLU A 48 -4.13 -2.59 -8.50
N GLU A 49 -3.56 -1.39 -8.58
CA GLU A 49 -4.06 -0.21 -7.89
C GLU A 49 -4.33 0.90 -8.89
N GLU A 50 -5.52 1.48 -8.84
CA GLU A 50 -5.88 2.67 -9.63
C GLU A 50 -6.23 3.80 -8.68
N PHE A 51 -5.39 4.82 -8.66
CA PHE A 51 -5.58 6.02 -7.84
C PHE A 51 -6.29 7.09 -8.64
N LEU A 52 -7.27 7.72 -8.00
CA LEU A 52 -7.90 8.95 -8.50
C LEU A 52 -7.73 10.02 -7.42
N PHE A 53 -7.00 11.08 -7.77
CA PHE A 53 -6.72 12.18 -6.87
C PHE A 53 -7.76 13.29 -7.00
N ASP A 54 -7.87 14.13 -5.96
CA ASP A 54 -8.82 15.23 -5.89
C ASP A 54 -8.63 16.30 -6.98
N ASP A 55 -7.43 16.37 -7.61
CA ASP A 55 -7.16 17.22 -8.76
C ASP A 55 -7.55 16.59 -10.11
N GLY A 56 -8.15 15.40 -10.08
CA GLY A 56 -8.54 14.65 -11.28
C GLY A 56 -7.44 13.81 -11.90
N LYS A 57 -6.23 13.88 -11.40
CA LYS A 57 -5.12 13.06 -11.90
C LYS A 57 -5.32 11.60 -11.52
N ARG A 58 -4.86 10.71 -12.38
CA ARG A 58 -4.91 9.27 -12.17
C ARG A 58 -3.51 8.70 -12.16
N ARG A 59 -3.33 7.63 -11.38
CA ARG A 59 -2.09 6.87 -11.35
C ARG A 59 -2.42 5.40 -11.19
N ARG A 60 -1.64 4.57 -11.87
CA ARG A 60 -1.79 3.11 -11.81
C ARG A 60 -0.49 2.51 -11.31
N ARG A 61 -0.62 1.47 -10.47
CA ARG A 61 0.53 0.67 -10.02
C ARG A 61 0.10 -0.79 -9.98
N GLU A 62 1.00 -1.66 -10.41
CA GLU A 62 0.83 -3.09 -10.30
C GLU A 62 1.93 -3.64 -9.40
N TRP A 63 1.53 -4.23 -8.29
CA TRP A 63 2.43 -4.95 -7.40
C TRP A 63 2.43 -6.42 -7.75
N ARG A 64 3.61 -7.02 -7.76
CA ARG A 64 3.77 -8.47 -7.85
C ARG A 64 4.34 -8.94 -6.52
N ILE A 65 3.55 -9.70 -5.78
CA ILE A 65 3.79 -10.03 -4.39
C ILE A 65 4.01 -11.54 -4.26
N VAL A 66 5.11 -11.92 -3.64
CA VAL A 66 5.46 -13.33 -3.40
C VAL A 66 5.40 -13.59 -1.90
N PRO A 67 4.46 -14.40 -1.43
CA PRO A 67 4.46 -14.85 -0.04
C PRO A 67 5.66 -15.78 0.20
N LEU A 68 6.33 -15.56 1.31
CA LEU A 68 7.47 -16.37 1.77
C LEU A 68 7.09 -17.10 3.05
N ALA A 69 8.03 -17.86 3.61
CA ALA A 69 7.82 -18.52 4.89
C ALA A 69 7.73 -17.53 6.05
N ASP A 70 7.06 -17.91 7.13
CA ASP A 70 7.01 -17.17 8.40
C ASP A 70 6.42 -15.76 8.30
N GLY A 71 5.38 -15.61 7.48
CA GLY A 71 4.67 -14.33 7.36
C GLY A 71 5.44 -13.23 6.65
N ARG A 72 6.48 -13.58 5.89
CA ARG A 72 7.26 -12.63 5.12
C ARG A 72 6.75 -12.56 3.68
N TYR A 73 7.00 -11.43 3.06
CA TYR A 73 6.61 -11.15 1.68
C TYR A 73 7.71 -10.37 0.98
N GLU A 74 7.82 -10.59 -0.32
CA GLU A 74 8.60 -9.74 -1.21
C GLU A 74 7.70 -9.23 -2.32
N ALA A 75 7.92 -7.99 -2.76
CA ALA A 75 7.12 -7.42 -3.83
C ALA A 75 7.95 -6.54 -4.74
N THR A 76 7.52 -6.47 -6.01
CA THR A 76 8.10 -5.58 -7.01
C THR A 76 7.00 -4.78 -7.68
N ALA A 77 7.35 -3.59 -8.14
CA ALA A 77 6.51 -2.74 -8.98
C ALA A 77 7.42 -1.88 -9.86
N ALA A 78 6.87 -1.28 -10.91
CA ALA A 78 7.66 -0.55 -11.89
C ALA A 78 8.43 0.63 -11.30
N ASP A 79 7.85 1.32 -10.30
CA ASP A 79 8.45 2.48 -9.66
C ASP A 79 9.17 2.16 -8.34
N VAL A 80 9.28 0.89 -7.99
CA VAL A 80 10.01 0.42 -6.81
C VAL A 80 11.45 0.11 -7.20
N VAL A 81 12.40 0.66 -6.44
CA VAL A 81 13.81 0.38 -6.59
C VAL A 81 14.12 -0.91 -5.84
N GLY A 82 14.54 -1.94 -6.57
CA GLY A 82 14.80 -3.25 -5.96
C GLY A 82 13.49 -3.94 -5.54
N THR A 83 13.50 -4.51 -4.36
CA THR A 83 12.41 -5.33 -3.83
C THR A 83 11.83 -4.72 -2.56
N ALA A 84 10.51 -4.59 -2.51
CA ALA A 84 9.80 -4.26 -1.29
C ALA A 84 9.77 -5.48 -0.38
N GLN A 85 9.91 -5.27 0.92
CA GLN A 85 9.88 -6.33 1.92
C GLN A 85 8.73 -6.11 2.88
N GLY A 86 7.95 -7.16 3.10
CA GLY A 86 6.81 -7.15 3.99
C GLY A 86 6.91 -8.23 5.05
N ARG A 87 6.26 -7.98 6.16
CA ARG A 87 6.14 -8.93 7.25
C ARG A 87 4.80 -8.77 7.94
N ILE A 88 4.13 -9.88 8.19
CA ILE A 88 2.89 -9.91 8.94
C ILE A 88 3.14 -10.51 10.32
N GLU A 89 2.69 -9.78 11.35
CA GLU A 89 2.66 -10.23 12.73
C GLU A 89 1.26 -9.98 13.28
N GLY A 90 0.51 -11.06 13.53
CA GLY A 90 -0.87 -10.95 13.99
C GLY A 90 -1.76 -10.18 13.00
N ALA A 91 -2.31 -9.07 13.43
CA ALA A 91 -3.23 -8.24 12.63
C ALA A 91 -2.53 -7.08 11.92
N ILE A 92 -1.20 -7.05 11.91
CA ILE A 92 -0.41 -5.94 11.36
C ILE A 92 0.52 -6.45 10.28
N ALA A 93 0.46 -5.83 9.11
CA ALA A 93 1.44 -5.99 8.04
C ALA A 93 2.34 -4.76 7.98
N ARG A 94 3.64 -4.97 7.86
CA ARG A 94 4.63 -3.91 7.73
C ARG A 94 5.37 -4.09 6.42
N TRP A 95 5.48 -3.01 5.63
CA TRP A 95 6.20 -2.99 4.38
C TRP A 95 7.28 -1.93 4.40
N ARG A 96 8.41 -2.22 3.76
CA ARG A 96 9.49 -1.27 3.50
C ARG A 96 9.85 -1.32 2.03
N TYR A 97 9.91 -0.16 1.41
CA TYR A 97 10.26 -0.06 0.00
C TYR A 97 10.75 1.34 -0.33
N ARG A 98 11.35 1.44 -1.50
CA ARG A 98 11.88 2.68 -2.03
C ARG A 98 11.20 2.95 -3.36
N LEU A 99 10.62 4.14 -3.52
CA LEU A 99 9.95 4.56 -4.74
C LEU A 99 10.71 5.67 -5.43
N GLU A 100 10.71 5.63 -6.76
CA GLU A 100 11.08 6.77 -7.59
C GLU A 100 9.81 7.52 -7.95
N LEU A 101 9.71 8.78 -7.56
CA LEU A 101 8.55 9.62 -7.80
C LEU A 101 8.94 10.89 -8.57
N PRO A 102 8.14 11.28 -9.59
CA PRO A 102 8.36 12.55 -10.25
C PRO A 102 7.94 13.69 -9.32
N VAL A 103 8.83 14.65 -9.12
CA VAL A 103 8.58 15.87 -8.34
C VAL A 103 9.04 17.05 -9.19
N GLY A 104 8.08 17.72 -9.84
CA GLY A 104 8.39 18.74 -10.83
C GLY A 104 9.15 18.15 -12.01
N THR A 105 10.34 18.69 -12.32
CA THR A 105 11.20 18.18 -13.40
C THR A 105 12.22 17.15 -12.94
N ARG A 106 12.21 16.80 -11.66
CA ARG A 106 13.16 15.86 -11.07
C ARG A 106 12.48 14.57 -10.67
N VAL A 107 13.26 13.51 -10.53
CA VAL A 107 12.84 12.25 -9.95
C VAL A 107 13.45 12.14 -8.56
N TRP A 108 12.60 11.98 -7.56
CA TRP A 108 13.02 11.78 -6.18
C TRP A 108 12.90 10.31 -5.82
N THR A 109 13.90 9.81 -5.10
CA THR A 109 13.86 8.49 -4.50
C THR A 109 13.51 8.65 -3.03
N LEU A 110 12.38 8.08 -2.61
CA LEU A 110 11.88 8.19 -1.24
C LEU A 110 11.80 6.81 -0.61
N ASP A 111 12.16 6.75 0.67
CA ASP A 111 12.00 5.55 1.48
C ASP A 111 10.62 5.54 2.12
N PHE A 112 9.89 4.44 1.94
CA PHE A 112 8.55 4.27 2.46
C PHE A 112 8.50 3.19 3.51
N ARG A 113 7.68 3.43 4.53
CA ARG A 113 7.28 2.45 5.53
C ARG A 113 5.77 2.46 5.61
N ASP A 114 5.18 1.30 5.40
CA ASP A 114 3.74 1.11 5.47
C ASP A 114 3.39 0.21 6.63
N TRP A 115 2.34 0.60 7.33
CA TRP A 115 1.64 -0.25 8.29
C TRP A 115 0.22 -0.45 7.79
N LEU A 116 -0.18 -1.71 7.69
CA LEU A 116 -1.57 -2.07 7.38
C LEU A 116 -2.10 -2.85 8.57
N MET A 117 -3.19 -2.37 9.14
CA MET A 117 -3.76 -2.94 10.34
C MET A 117 -5.16 -3.46 10.05
N LEU A 118 -5.35 -4.77 10.19
CA LEU A 118 -6.66 -5.39 10.03
C LEU A 118 -7.53 -5.03 11.23
N LYS A 119 -8.61 -4.28 11.00
CA LYS A 119 -9.53 -3.86 12.05
C LYS A 119 -10.75 -4.76 12.15
N THR A 120 -11.28 -5.16 11.01
CA THR A 120 -12.35 -6.16 10.87
C THR A 120 -11.99 -7.02 9.65
N PRO A 121 -12.66 -8.14 9.39
CA PRO A 121 -12.41 -8.90 8.17
C PRO A 121 -12.58 -8.10 6.88
N ARG A 122 -13.25 -6.94 6.96
CA ARG A 122 -13.54 -6.09 5.81
C ARG A 122 -12.85 -4.72 5.83
N LEU A 123 -12.12 -4.41 6.89
CA LEU A 123 -11.55 -3.06 7.08
C LEU A 123 -10.08 -3.12 7.45
N VAL A 124 -9.25 -2.45 6.66
CA VAL A 124 -7.83 -2.26 6.93
C VAL A 124 -7.52 -0.76 7.01
N LEU A 125 -6.84 -0.37 8.07
CA LEU A 125 -6.27 0.97 8.20
C LEU A 125 -4.81 0.92 7.73
N ASN A 126 -4.45 1.79 6.81
CA ASN A 126 -3.10 1.89 6.28
C ASN A 126 -2.49 3.24 6.63
N VAL A 127 -1.33 3.21 7.25
CA VAL A 127 -0.54 4.40 7.55
C VAL A 127 0.82 4.23 6.87
N ALA A 128 1.26 5.24 6.13
CA ALA A 128 2.55 5.23 5.46
C ALA A 128 3.35 6.48 5.80
N GLU A 129 4.66 6.31 5.88
CA GLU A 129 5.62 7.41 5.99
C GLU A 129 6.54 7.42 4.78
N ALA A 130 6.78 8.62 4.24
CA ALA A 130 7.80 8.86 3.24
C ALA A 130 8.97 9.60 3.87
N ARG A 131 10.19 9.11 3.64
CA ARG A 131 11.42 9.69 4.17
C ARG A 131 12.43 9.94 3.06
N LYS A 132 13.19 11.02 3.21
CA LYS A 132 14.32 11.34 2.36
C LYS A 132 15.49 11.76 3.25
N TRP A 133 16.64 11.10 3.07
CA TRP A 133 17.83 11.33 3.92
C TRP A 133 17.53 11.16 5.42
N GLY A 134 16.66 10.19 5.76
CA GLY A 134 16.28 9.93 7.15
C GLY A 134 15.26 10.91 7.73
N ILE A 135 14.85 11.92 6.98
CA ILE A 135 13.87 12.93 7.43
C ILE A 135 12.51 12.59 6.87
N ARG A 136 11.47 12.58 7.72
CA ARG A 136 10.10 12.38 7.27
C ARG A 136 9.64 13.59 6.45
N VAL A 137 9.27 13.34 5.19
CA VAL A 137 8.82 14.38 4.25
C VAL A 137 7.33 14.33 3.99
N GLY A 138 6.66 13.25 4.39
CA GLY A 138 5.23 13.13 4.23
C GLY A 138 4.66 11.91 4.92
N GLN A 139 3.34 11.88 5.01
CA GLN A 139 2.55 10.78 5.56
C GLN A 139 1.32 10.54 4.69
N MET A 140 0.85 9.29 4.73
CA MET A 140 -0.41 8.91 4.10
C MET A 140 -1.22 8.12 5.11
N VAL A 141 -2.52 8.38 5.15
CA VAL A 141 -3.49 7.58 5.91
C VAL A 141 -4.58 7.17 4.95
N ALA A 142 -4.91 5.88 4.93
CA ALA A 142 -5.96 5.35 4.07
C ALA A 142 -6.77 4.28 4.80
N LEU A 143 -8.03 4.17 4.41
CA LEU A 143 -8.92 3.09 4.84
C LEU A 143 -9.27 2.26 3.62
N PHE A 144 -9.07 0.95 3.71
CA PHE A 144 -9.45 -0.01 2.68
C PHE A 144 -10.64 -0.82 3.18
N GLU A 145 -11.66 -0.90 2.35
CA GLU A 145 -12.88 -1.60 2.68
C GLU A 145 -13.26 -2.59 1.59
N ARG A 146 -13.53 -3.81 2.03
CA ARG A 146 -14.10 -4.83 1.16
C ARG A 146 -15.61 -4.70 1.17
N THR A 147 -16.21 -4.60 0.00
CA THR A 147 -17.66 -4.52 -0.15
C THR A 147 -18.31 -5.89 -0.31
N THR A 148 -17.51 -6.93 -0.61
CA THR A 148 -17.99 -8.29 -0.80
C THR A 148 -17.30 -9.24 0.18
N ASP A 149 -18.04 -10.24 0.64
CA ASP A 149 -17.45 -11.31 1.43
C ASP A 149 -16.54 -12.17 0.55
N GLN A 150 -15.52 -12.74 1.17
CA GLN A 150 -14.70 -13.74 0.50
C GLN A 150 -15.54 -14.94 0.12
N PRO A 151 -15.41 -15.43 -1.12
CA PRO A 151 -15.99 -16.71 -1.48
C PRO A 151 -15.34 -17.85 -0.71
#